data_2ed44b4d31f8761860cc89dc3e9503ed
#
_entry.id   2ed44b4d31f8761860cc89dc3e9503ed
#
_cell.length_a   1.000
_cell.length_b   1.000
_cell.length_c   1.000
_cell.angle_alpha   90.00
_cell.angle_beta   90.00
_cell.angle_gamma   90.00
#
_symmetry.space_group_name_H-M   'P 1'
#
loop_
_entity.id
_entity.type
_entity.pdbx_description
1 polymer ?
#
loop_
_entity_poly.entity_id
_entity_poly.type
_entity_poly.pdbx_seq_one_letter_code
_entity_poly.pdbx_strand_id
1 'polypeptide(L)'
;TIVKNKEWELAWNVVNNTDTSLFLTGKAGTGKTTFLRYLKEHTEKRLVVLAPTGIAAINARGVTIHSFFQLPFSPFIPGMATDIHSQFRFSKEKLKIIRGADLIVIDEISMVRADLLDAVDDALKRFRRNSKPFGGIQLLLIGDLQQLAPVVKDNEWIMLSQYYASPYFFDSIALKLTQYVTIELKKVFRQDDERFINILNKIRNNTTDTYTLAELNKRYIPGFKPSPDDGYIQLTTHNALAQSINEHELSALDSE
;
A
#
# COMPACT_ATOMS: atom_id res chain seq x y z
N THR A 1 23.97 2.26 -9.40
CA THR A 1 24.01 0.77 -9.42
C THR A 1 23.15 0.27 -8.28
N ILE A 2 22.15 -0.60 -8.56
CA ILE A 2 21.30 -1.21 -7.52
C ILE A 2 22.14 -2.28 -6.81
N VAL A 3 22.25 -2.16 -5.48
CA VAL A 3 22.92 -3.18 -4.67
C VAL A 3 21.93 -4.31 -4.42
N LYS A 4 22.09 -5.42 -5.12
CA LYS A 4 21.29 -6.63 -4.96
C LYS A 4 21.88 -7.46 -3.82
N ASN A 5 21.19 -7.48 -2.69
CA ASN A 5 21.54 -8.37 -1.57
C ASN A 5 20.79 -9.69 -1.69
N LYS A 6 21.07 -10.64 -0.81
CA LYS A 6 20.50 -12.00 -0.83
C LYS A 6 18.95 -11.99 -0.77
N GLU A 7 18.38 -11.14 0.08
CA GLU A 7 16.92 -11.03 0.23
C GLU A 7 16.28 -10.45 -1.05
N TRP A 8 16.96 -9.50 -1.68
CA TRP A 8 16.50 -8.89 -2.93
C TRP A 8 16.50 -9.91 -4.07
N GLU A 9 17.59 -10.69 -4.21
CA GLU A 9 17.71 -11.74 -5.22
C GLU A 9 16.68 -12.86 -5.01
N LEU A 10 16.44 -13.23 -3.74
CA LEU A 10 15.41 -14.21 -3.41
C LEU A 10 14.02 -13.71 -3.79
N ALA A 11 13.69 -12.45 -3.46
CA ALA A 11 12.42 -11.84 -3.85
C ALA A 11 12.25 -11.80 -5.38
N TRP A 12 13.30 -11.44 -6.10
CA TRP A 12 13.33 -11.44 -7.55
C TRP A 12 13.04 -12.84 -8.11
N ASN A 13 13.72 -13.86 -7.59
CA ASN A 13 13.55 -15.24 -8.05
C ASN A 13 12.14 -15.76 -7.78
N VAL A 14 11.57 -15.50 -6.60
CA VAL A 14 10.20 -15.91 -6.27
C VAL A 14 9.21 -15.26 -7.23
N VAL A 15 9.32 -13.97 -7.49
CA VAL A 15 8.37 -13.25 -8.34
C VAL A 15 8.48 -13.67 -9.80
N ASN A 16 9.69 -13.84 -10.35
CA ASN A 16 9.87 -14.07 -11.78
C ASN A 16 9.87 -15.55 -12.18
N ASN A 17 10.38 -16.43 -11.33
CA ASN A 17 10.63 -17.82 -11.67
C ASN A 17 9.62 -18.79 -11.05
N THR A 18 8.65 -18.28 -10.27
CA THR A 18 7.59 -19.10 -9.67
C THR A 18 6.23 -18.40 -9.78
N ASP A 19 5.17 -19.14 -9.46
CA ASP A 19 3.80 -18.59 -9.31
C ASP A 19 3.44 -18.34 -7.84
N THR A 20 4.41 -18.49 -6.92
CA THR A 20 4.21 -18.28 -5.49
C THR A 20 4.04 -16.80 -5.20
N SER A 21 2.98 -16.43 -4.51
CA SER A 21 2.76 -15.07 -4.06
C SER A 21 3.80 -14.65 -3.01
N LEU A 22 4.10 -13.35 -2.96
CA LEU A 22 5.13 -12.80 -2.08
C LEU A 22 4.60 -11.60 -1.31
N PHE A 23 4.82 -11.58 0.01
CA PHE A 23 4.80 -10.37 0.82
C PHE A 23 6.22 -9.85 1.01
N LEU A 24 6.53 -8.75 0.34
CA LEU A 24 7.82 -8.05 0.44
C LEU A 24 7.71 -6.92 1.45
N THR A 25 8.35 -7.08 2.59
CA THR A 25 8.34 -6.11 3.67
C THR A 25 9.74 -5.56 3.95
N GLY A 26 9.81 -4.60 4.87
CA GLY A 26 11.06 -3.98 5.30
C GLY A 26 10.86 -2.54 5.74
N LYS A 27 11.80 -2.02 6.51
CA LYS A 27 11.79 -0.64 7.03
C LYS A 27 11.75 0.40 5.91
N ALA A 28 11.44 1.65 6.26
CA ALA A 28 11.60 2.76 5.33
C ALA A 28 13.05 2.81 4.80
N GLY A 29 13.20 3.04 3.49
CA GLY A 29 14.52 3.14 2.87
C GLY A 29 15.24 1.82 2.59
N THR A 30 14.61 0.65 2.80
CA THR A 30 15.22 -0.65 2.49
C THR A 30 15.17 -1.05 1.01
N GLY A 31 14.61 -0.21 0.16
CA GLY A 31 14.62 -0.45 -1.29
C GLY A 31 13.37 -1.10 -1.85
N LYS A 32 12.25 -1.18 -1.13
CA LYS A 32 10.97 -1.73 -1.64
C LYS A 32 10.53 -1.05 -2.94
N THR A 33 10.50 0.27 -2.96
CA THR A 33 10.14 1.06 -4.17
C THR A 33 11.16 0.88 -5.30
N THR A 34 12.43 0.71 -4.95
CA THR A 34 13.50 0.42 -5.93
C THR A 34 13.30 -0.97 -6.52
N PHE A 35 12.92 -1.95 -5.70
CA PHE A 35 12.57 -3.30 -6.17
C PHE A 35 11.40 -3.26 -7.16
N LEU A 36 10.31 -2.57 -6.80
CA LEU A 36 9.15 -2.43 -7.68
C LEU A 36 9.51 -1.78 -9.01
N ARG A 37 10.30 -0.71 -8.99
CA ARG A 37 10.75 -0.04 -10.22
C ARG A 37 11.60 -0.97 -11.08
N TYR A 38 12.56 -1.66 -10.47
CA TYR A 38 13.39 -2.63 -11.18
C TYR A 38 12.57 -3.78 -11.78
N LEU A 39 11.59 -4.30 -11.01
CA LEU A 39 10.68 -5.34 -11.48
C LEU A 39 9.92 -4.90 -12.73
N LYS A 40 9.38 -3.67 -12.73
CA LYS A 40 8.65 -3.11 -13.88
C LYS A 40 9.50 -3.01 -15.15
N GLU A 41 10.79 -2.77 -15.00
CA GLU A 41 11.72 -2.57 -16.11
C GLU A 41 12.30 -3.88 -16.67
N HIS A 42 12.32 -4.96 -15.86
CA HIS A 42 13.08 -6.15 -16.20
C HIS A 42 12.27 -7.45 -16.21
N THR A 43 11.03 -7.45 -15.72
CA THR A 43 10.20 -8.66 -15.75
C THR A 43 9.54 -8.86 -17.11
N GLU A 44 9.43 -10.10 -17.54
CA GLU A 44 8.63 -10.48 -18.70
C GLU A 44 7.15 -10.70 -18.34
N LYS A 45 6.81 -10.76 -17.05
CA LYS A 45 5.42 -10.93 -16.59
C LYS A 45 4.59 -9.69 -16.91
N ARG A 46 3.38 -9.89 -17.39
CA ARG A 46 2.38 -8.84 -17.56
C ARG A 46 1.85 -8.46 -16.20
N LEU A 47 2.34 -7.37 -15.66
CA LEU A 47 2.00 -6.93 -14.32
C LEU A 47 1.00 -5.76 -14.30
N VAL A 48 0.19 -5.74 -13.25
CA VAL A 48 -0.69 -4.61 -12.91
C VAL A 48 -0.24 -4.10 -11.54
N VAL A 49 0.02 -2.79 -11.43
CA VAL A 49 0.44 -2.17 -10.17
C VAL A 49 -0.71 -1.38 -9.58
N LEU A 50 -1.07 -1.71 -8.36
CA LEU A 50 -2.18 -1.15 -7.59
C LEU A 50 -1.68 -0.55 -6.28
N ALA A 51 -2.42 0.43 -5.76
CA ALA A 51 -2.17 1.01 -4.45
C ALA A 51 -3.48 1.45 -3.78
N PRO A 52 -3.51 1.60 -2.44
CA PRO A 52 -4.72 1.99 -1.71
C PRO A 52 -5.11 3.46 -1.91
N THR A 53 -4.15 4.36 -2.15
CA THR A 53 -4.38 5.80 -2.27
C THR A 53 -3.86 6.36 -3.58
N GLY A 54 -4.37 7.54 -4.00
CA GLY A 54 -3.91 8.21 -5.21
C GLY A 54 -2.42 8.55 -5.17
N ILE A 55 -1.91 9.05 -4.06
CA ILE A 55 -0.49 9.39 -3.89
C ILE A 55 0.40 8.15 -3.99
N ALA A 56 0.02 7.06 -3.31
CA ALA A 56 0.75 5.79 -3.42
C ALA A 56 0.72 5.24 -4.86
N ALA A 57 -0.42 5.36 -5.56
CA ALA A 57 -0.55 4.94 -6.95
C ALA A 57 0.36 5.75 -7.88
N ILE A 58 0.44 7.06 -7.71
CA ILE A 58 1.36 7.93 -8.47
C ILE A 58 2.81 7.53 -8.23
N ASN A 59 3.20 7.34 -6.97
CA ASN A 59 4.57 6.96 -6.58
C ASN A 59 4.97 5.58 -7.14
N ALA A 60 4.03 4.62 -7.13
CA ALA A 60 4.21 3.30 -7.71
C ALA A 60 4.09 3.29 -9.25
N ARG A 61 3.71 4.42 -9.86
CA ARG A 61 3.32 4.52 -11.28
C ARG A 61 2.29 3.46 -11.66
N GLY A 62 1.26 3.36 -10.83
CA GLY A 62 0.14 2.43 -10.96
C GLY A 62 -1.20 3.17 -10.89
N VAL A 63 -2.23 2.46 -10.49
CA VAL A 63 -3.60 2.99 -10.31
C VAL A 63 -4.15 2.57 -8.94
N THR A 64 -5.19 3.25 -8.45
CA THR A 64 -5.79 2.85 -7.18
C THR A 64 -6.61 1.56 -7.33
N ILE A 65 -6.67 0.75 -6.27
CA ILE A 65 -7.45 -0.49 -6.21
C ILE A 65 -8.91 -0.20 -6.58
N HIS A 66 -9.50 0.82 -5.96
CA HIS A 66 -10.90 1.21 -6.20
C HIS A 66 -11.16 1.59 -7.66
N SER A 67 -10.29 2.40 -8.26
CA SER A 67 -10.43 2.80 -9.67
C SER A 67 -10.22 1.61 -10.61
N PHE A 68 -9.24 0.74 -10.32
CA PHE A 68 -8.94 -0.38 -11.21
C PHE A 68 -10.09 -1.39 -11.26
N PHE A 69 -10.63 -1.79 -10.11
CA PHE A 69 -11.72 -2.77 -10.03
C PHE A 69 -13.11 -2.12 -9.98
N GLN A 70 -13.21 -0.78 -10.02
CA GLN A 70 -14.46 -0.03 -9.88
C GLN A 70 -15.21 -0.43 -8.60
N LEU A 71 -14.48 -0.55 -7.49
CA LEU A 71 -15.03 -0.92 -6.19
C LEU A 71 -15.66 0.30 -5.51
N PRO A 72 -16.78 0.14 -4.80
CA PRO A 72 -17.31 1.19 -3.95
C PRO A 72 -16.39 1.43 -2.75
N PHE A 73 -16.55 2.59 -2.12
CA PHE A 73 -15.83 2.90 -0.86
C PHE A 73 -16.50 2.29 0.38
N SER A 74 -17.70 1.70 0.23
CA SER A 74 -18.37 0.98 1.30
C SER A 74 -17.65 -0.34 1.61
N PRO A 75 -17.76 -0.84 2.87
CA PRO A 75 -17.20 -2.13 3.25
C PRO A 75 -17.71 -3.28 2.37
N PHE A 76 -16.83 -4.20 2.05
CA PHE A 76 -17.17 -5.44 1.39
C PHE A 76 -17.59 -6.48 2.44
N ILE A 77 -18.78 -7.04 2.31
CA ILE A 77 -19.30 -8.09 3.19
C ILE A 77 -19.26 -9.44 2.47
N PRO A 78 -18.49 -10.42 2.97
CA PRO A 78 -18.43 -11.74 2.35
C PRO A 78 -19.80 -12.42 2.25
N GLY A 79 -20.11 -13.00 1.09
CA GLY A 79 -21.36 -13.72 0.86
C GLY A 79 -22.59 -12.85 0.59
N MET A 80 -22.49 -11.53 0.73
CA MET A 80 -23.52 -10.64 0.23
C MET A 80 -23.32 -10.43 -1.27
N ALA A 81 -24.29 -10.86 -2.07
CA ALA A 81 -24.31 -10.54 -3.49
C ALA A 81 -24.36 -9.02 -3.65
N THR A 82 -23.24 -8.43 -3.98
CA THR A 82 -23.20 -7.00 -4.27
C THR A 82 -23.72 -6.80 -5.69
N ASP A 83 -24.99 -6.39 -5.81
CA ASP A 83 -25.57 -5.90 -7.08
C ASP A 83 -24.79 -4.74 -7.69
N ILE A 84 -23.89 -4.16 -6.92
CA ILE A 84 -22.98 -3.08 -7.30
C ILE A 84 -22.17 -3.46 -8.55
N HIS A 85 -21.83 -4.72 -8.71
CA HIS A 85 -21.07 -5.19 -9.86
C HIS A 85 -21.89 -5.34 -11.15
N SER A 86 -23.22 -5.33 -11.06
CA SER A 86 -24.09 -5.34 -12.25
C SER A 86 -24.15 -3.97 -12.93
N GLN A 87 -23.84 -2.90 -12.20
CA GLN A 87 -23.93 -1.52 -12.69
C GLN A 87 -22.69 -1.07 -13.47
N PHE A 88 -21.51 -1.71 -13.27
CA PHE A 88 -20.29 -1.31 -13.95
C PHE A 88 -19.90 -2.31 -15.05
N ARG A 89 -19.93 -1.81 -16.29
CA ARG A 89 -19.44 -2.56 -17.45
C ARG A 89 -17.98 -2.19 -17.71
N PHE A 90 -17.09 -3.14 -17.45
CA PHE A 90 -15.69 -2.98 -17.89
C PHE A 90 -15.60 -2.98 -19.42
N SER A 91 -14.74 -2.12 -19.95
CA SER A 91 -14.40 -2.17 -21.36
C SER A 91 -13.75 -3.52 -21.72
N LYS A 92 -13.83 -3.89 -22.99
CA LYS A 92 -13.20 -5.12 -23.49
C LYS A 92 -11.69 -5.11 -23.24
N GLU A 93 -11.06 -3.95 -23.37
CA GLU A 93 -9.63 -3.73 -23.14
C GLU A 93 -9.27 -3.99 -21.67
N LYS A 94 -10.06 -3.47 -20.74
CA LYS A 94 -9.86 -3.68 -19.31
C LYS A 94 -9.97 -5.16 -18.92
N LEU A 95 -10.98 -5.84 -19.45
CA LEU A 95 -11.15 -7.28 -19.24
C LEU A 95 -9.99 -8.07 -19.83
N LYS A 96 -9.44 -7.65 -20.99
CA LYS A 96 -8.25 -8.27 -21.57
C LYS A 96 -7.02 -8.11 -20.67
N ILE A 97 -6.83 -6.94 -20.06
CA ILE A 97 -5.75 -6.70 -19.09
C ILE A 97 -5.92 -7.63 -17.87
N ILE A 98 -7.10 -7.65 -17.23
CA ILE A 98 -7.35 -8.48 -16.04
C ILE A 98 -7.13 -9.96 -16.32
N ARG A 99 -7.60 -10.45 -17.47
CA ARG A 99 -7.46 -11.87 -17.86
C ARG A 99 -6.05 -12.23 -18.28
N GLY A 100 -5.37 -11.30 -18.90
CA GLY A 100 -4.02 -11.49 -19.41
C GLY A 100 -2.91 -11.24 -18.39
N ALA A 101 -3.19 -10.62 -17.25
CA ALA A 101 -2.18 -10.34 -16.23
C ALA A 101 -1.64 -11.62 -15.60
N ASP A 102 -0.33 -11.65 -15.41
CA ASP A 102 0.42 -12.75 -14.77
C ASP A 102 0.69 -12.43 -13.30
N LEU A 103 0.80 -11.14 -12.96
CA LEU A 103 1.16 -10.64 -11.64
C LEU A 103 0.35 -9.40 -11.27
N ILE A 104 -0.24 -9.40 -10.09
CA ILE A 104 -0.77 -8.19 -9.46
C ILE A 104 0.17 -7.76 -8.33
N VAL A 105 0.63 -6.52 -8.42
CA VAL A 105 1.39 -5.86 -7.38
C VAL A 105 0.46 -4.92 -6.60
N ILE A 106 0.45 -5.03 -5.28
CA ILE A 106 -0.24 -4.08 -4.40
C ILE A 106 0.82 -3.41 -3.53
N ASP A 107 1.12 -2.15 -3.85
CA ASP A 107 2.03 -1.33 -3.05
C ASP A 107 1.29 -0.72 -1.86
N GLU A 108 2.01 -0.41 -0.78
CA GLU A 108 1.46 0.07 0.50
C GLU A 108 0.35 -0.83 1.06
N ILE A 109 0.58 -2.16 1.01
CA ILE A 109 -0.42 -3.16 1.45
C ILE A 109 -0.82 -2.99 2.91
N SER A 110 0.01 -2.40 3.75
CA SER A 110 -0.30 -2.14 5.17
C SER A 110 -1.54 -1.25 5.36
N MET A 111 -1.87 -0.41 4.38
CA MET A 111 -3.04 0.46 4.39
C MET A 111 -4.29 -0.20 3.78
N VAL A 112 -4.17 -1.41 3.23
CA VAL A 112 -5.27 -2.13 2.60
C VAL A 112 -6.04 -2.93 3.65
N ARG A 113 -7.35 -2.70 3.74
CA ARG A 113 -8.23 -3.45 4.65
C ARG A 113 -8.43 -4.87 4.15
N ALA A 114 -8.67 -5.79 5.07
CA ALA A 114 -8.95 -7.20 4.78
C ALA A 114 -10.15 -7.38 3.84
N ASP A 115 -11.24 -6.66 4.09
CA ASP A 115 -12.44 -6.69 3.25
C ASP A 115 -12.19 -6.14 1.84
N LEU A 116 -11.38 -5.09 1.70
CA LEU A 116 -11.00 -4.56 0.38
C LEU A 116 -10.18 -5.60 -0.41
N LEU A 117 -9.30 -6.34 0.26
CA LEU A 117 -8.54 -7.40 -0.41
C LEU A 117 -9.43 -8.57 -0.83
N ASP A 118 -10.46 -8.90 -0.04
CA ASP A 118 -11.47 -9.90 -0.41
C ASP A 118 -12.37 -9.41 -1.56
N ALA A 119 -12.67 -8.11 -1.64
CA ALA A 119 -13.34 -7.52 -2.79
C ALA A 119 -12.51 -7.64 -4.09
N VAL A 120 -11.18 -7.50 -3.98
CA VAL A 120 -10.25 -7.75 -5.10
C VAL A 120 -10.28 -9.21 -5.51
N ASP A 121 -10.30 -10.14 -4.54
CA ASP A 121 -10.44 -11.57 -4.81
C ASP A 121 -11.72 -11.89 -5.59
N ASP A 122 -12.87 -11.40 -5.10
CA ASP A 122 -14.16 -11.60 -5.75
C ASP A 122 -14.16 -11.08 -7.20
N ALA A 123 -13.67 -9.87 -7.41
CA ALA A 123 -13.53 -9.28 -8.74
C ALA A 123 -12.64 -10.13 -9.66
N LEU A 124 -11.48 -10.58 -9.16
CA LEU A 124 -10.55 -11.40 -9.94
C LEU A 124 -11.13 -12.77 -10.30
N LYS A 125 -11.76 -13.46 -9.35
CA LYS A 125 -12.43 -14.74 -9.60
C LYS A 125 -13.47 -14.61 -10.71
N ARG A 126 -14.29 -13.57 -10.64
CA ARG A 126 -15.36 -13.33 -11.60
C ARG A 126 -14.82 -12.99 -12.99
N PHE A 127 -13.91 -12.02 -13.10
CA PHE A 127 -13.42 -11.56 -14.39
C PHE A 127 -12.48 -12.54 -15.08
N ARG A 128 -11.70 -13.29 -14.32
CA ARG A 128 -10.84 -14.35 -14.83
C ARG A 128 -11.56 -15.69 -15.03
N ARG A 129 -12.80 -15.80 -14.53
CA ARG A 129 -13.60 -17.05 -14.56
C ARG A 129 -12.85 -18.22 -13.92
N ASN A 130 -12.21 -17.97 -12.79
CA ASN A 130 -11.40 -18.93 -12.06
C ASN A 130 -11.70 -18.81 -10.56
N SER A 131 -12.15 -19.91 -9.94
CA SER A 131 -12.58 -19.95 -8.53
C SER A 131 -11.41 -20.04 -7.53
N LYS A 132 -10.18 -20.22 -8.00
CA LYS A 132 -8.99 -20.18 -7.11
C LYS A 132 -8.87 -18.80 -6.47
N PRO A 133 -8.28 -18.71 -5.26
CA PRO A 133 -8.00 -17.42 -4.63
C PRO A 133 -7.36 -16.44 -5.63
N PHE A 134 -7.85 -15.22 -5.63
CA PHE A 134 -7.46 -14.14 -6.55
C PHE A 134 -7.53 -14.51 -8.03
N GLY A 135 -8.48 -15.41 -8.40
CA GLY A 135 -8.58 -15.89 -9.78
C GLY A 135 -7.33 -16.62 -10.28
N GLY A 136 -6.53 -17.18 -9.35
CA GLY A 136 -5.31 -17.93 -9.64
C GLY A 136 -4.14 -17.07 -10.13
N ILE A 137 -4.17 -15.74 -9.93
CA ILE A 137 -3.04 -14.86 -10.29
C ILE A 137 -2.04 -14.77 -9.13
N GLN A 138 -0.76 -14.63 -9.46
CA GLN A 138 0.29 -14.38 -8.49
C GLN A 138 0.16 -12.97 -7.91
N LEU A 139 0.37 -12.82 -6.59
CA LEU A 139 0.38 -11.54 -5.90
C LEU A 139 1.78 -11.17 -5.44
N LEU A 140 2.15 -9.90 -5.60
CA LEU A 140 3.26 -9.26 -4.91
C LEU A 140 2.68 -8.15 -4.02
N LEU A 141 2.68 -8.39 -2.72
CA LEU A 141 2.22 -7.45 -1.70
C LEU A 141 3.44 -6.72 -1.14
N ILE A 142 3.48 -5.40 -1.25
CA ILE A 142 4.62 -4.59 -0.78
C ILE A 142 4.14 -3.65 0.32
N GLY A 143 4.83 -3.64 1.47
CA GLY A 143 4.46 -2.73 2.54
C GLY A 143 5.27 -2.92 3.82
N ASP A 144 4.90 -2.16 4.83
CA ASP A 144 5.50 -2.17 6.14
C ASP A 144 4.42 -2.03 7.22
N LEU A 145 4.17 -3.11 7.96
CA LEU A 145 3.11 -3.18 8.98
C LEU A 145 3.29 -2.20 10.15
N GLN A 146 4.47 -1.60 10.30
CA GLN A 146 4.73 -0.60 11.33
C GLN A 146 4.64 0.85 10.79
N GLN A 147 4.20 1.02 9.55
CA GLN A 147 3.80 2.30 8.99
C GLN A 147 2.28 2.50 9.12
N LEU A 148 1.65 3.20 8.18
CA LEU A 148 0.22 3.50 8.29
C LEU A 148 -0.63 2.23 8.24
N ALA A 149 -1.51 2.10 9.23
CA ALA A 149 -2.50 1.04 9.33
C ALA A 149 -3.71 1.32 8.40
N PRO A 150 -4.53 0.30 8.12
CA PRO A 150 -5.80 0.52 7.44
C PRO A 150 -6.71 1.43 8.27
N VAL A 151 -7.42 2.33 7.59
CA VAL A 151 -8.42 3.18 8.25
C VAL A 151 -9.78 2.49 8.15
N VAL A 152 -10.43 2.32 9.29
CA VAL A 152 -11.79 1.79 9.40
C VAL A 152 -12.56 2.65 10.41
N LYS A 153 -13.80 3.01 10.07
CA LYS A 153 -14.68 3.73 10.99
C LYS A 153 -15.32 2.76 11.99
N ASP A 154 -15.63 3.22 13.18
CA ASP A 154 -16.20 2.38 14.24
C ASP A 154 -17.49 1.66 13.81
N ASN A 155 -18.38 2.35 13.10
CA ASN A 155 -19.61 1.77 12.56
C ASN A 155 -19.34 0.72 11.47
N GLU A 156 -18.29 0.87 10.68
CA GLU A 156 -17.88 -0.12 9.68
C GLU A 156 -17.26 -1.34 10.36
N TRP A 157 -16.46 -1.10 11.42
CA TRP A 157 -15.82 -2.19 12.15
C TRP A 157 -16.81 -3.10 12.88
N ILE A 158 -17.91 -2.56 13.40
CA ILE A 158 -19.00 -3.36 13.99
C ILE A 158 -19.49 -4.44 13.02
N MET A 159 -19.60 -4.12 11.72
CA MET A 159 -20.02 -5.09 10.71
C MET A 159 -18.87 -6.03 10.30
N LEU A 160 -17.68 -5.48 10.08
CA LEU A 160 -16.53 -6.21 9.58
C LEU A 160 -15.94 -7.19 10.61
N SER A 161 -16.00 -6.87 11.90
CA SER A 161 -15.50 -7.72 12.98
C SER A 161 -16.23 -9.07 13.11
N GLN A 162 -17.37 -9.22 12.47
CA GLN A 162 -18.08 -10.51 12.37
C GLN A 162 -17.38 -11.49 11.41
N TYR A 163 -16.56 -10.97 10.49
CA TYR A 163 -15.90 -11.76 9.43
C TYR A 163 -14.38 -11.76 9.57
N TYR A 164 -13.81 -10.70 10.16
CA TYR A 164 -12.37 -10.47 10.20
C TYR A 164 -11.88 -10.27 11.64
N ALA A 165 -10.76 -10.90 12.00
CA ALA A 165 -10.16 -10.77 13.32
C ALA A 165 -9.51 -9.37 13.51
N SER A 166 -9.02 -8.76 12.43
CA SER A 166 -8.49 -7.41 12.41
C SER A 166 -8.74 -6.74 11.05
N PRO A 167 -8.62 -5.42 10.94
CA PRO A 167 -8.76 -4.74 9.65
C PRO A 167 -7.58 -4.96 8.70
N TYR A 168 -6.48 -5.54 9.14
CA TYR A 168 -5.28 -5.70 8.33
C TYR A 168 -5.46 -6.72 7.20
N PHE A 169 -4.76 -6.50 6.10
CA PHE A 169 -4.82 -7.31 4.89
C PHE A 169 -4.59 -8.81 5.13
N PHE A 170 -3.74 -9.17 6.09
CA PHE A 170 -3.44 -10.59 6.39
C PHE A 170 -4.61 -11.34 7.04
N ASP A 171 -5.67 -10.63 7.47
CA ASP A 171 -6.91 -11.24 7.92
C ASP A 171 -7.94 -11.43 6.80
N SER A 172 -7.62 -11.05 5.55
CA SER A 172 -8.40 -11.39 4.37
C SER A 172 -8.65 -12.90 4.29
N ILE A 173 -9.89 -13.29 4.05
CA ILE A 173 -10.30 -14.70 3.93
C ILE A 173 -9.59 -15.33 2.72
N ALA A 174 -9.57 -14.64 1.60
CA ALA A 174 -8.93 -15.11 0.38
C ALA A 174 -7.40 -15.25 0.54
N LEU A 175 -6.76 -14.31 1.24
CA LEU A 175 -5.32 -14.37 1.46
C LEU A 175 -4.93 -15.55 2.39
N LYS A 176 -5.75 -15.87 3.39
CA LYS A 176 -5.56 -17.05 4.26
C LYS A 176 -5.62 -18.38 3.49
N LEU A 177 -6.31 -18.39 2.35
CA LEU A 177 -6.38 -19.54 1.45
C LEU A 177 -5.27 -19.53 0.37
N THR A 178 -4.44 -18.50 0.34
CA THR A 178 -3.37 -18.31 -0.65
C THR A 178 -2.03 -18.70 -0.03
N GLN A 179 -1.28 -19.53 -0.73
CA GLN A 179 0.11 -19.78 -0.34
C GLN A 179 0.97 -18.58 -0.77
N TYR A 180 1.65 -17.99 0.19
CA TYR A 180 2.62 -16.92 -0.06
C TYR A 180 3.81 -17.03 0.90
N VAL A 181 4.92 -16.46 0.48
CA VAL A 181 6.13 -16.34 1.30
C VAL A 181 6.33 -14.89 1.72
N THR A 182 7.01 -14.68 2.84
CA THR A 182 7.37 -13.35 3.31
C THR A 182 8.87 -13.16 3.23
N ILE A 183 9.31 -12.07 2.62
CA ILE A 183 10.73 -11.68 2.56
C ILE A 183 10.86 -10.26 3.11
N GLU A 184 11.75 -10.09 4.11
CA GLU A 184 12.05 -8.79 4.69
C GLU A 184 13.37 -8.26 4.13
N LEU A 185 13.32 -7.08 3.47
CA LEU A 185 14.51 -6.32 3.09
C LEU A 185 15.07 -5.62 4.33
N LYS A 186 16.28 -5.97 4.73
CA LYS A 186 16.89 -5.52 5.99
C LYS A 186 17.81 -4.32 5.81
N LYS A 187 18.52 -4.22 4.69
CA LYS A 187 19.52 -3.18 4.46
C LYS A 187 18.84 -1.84 4.14
N VAL A 188 19.15 -0.81 4.92
CA VAL A 188 18.68 0.56 4.69
C VAL A 188 19.66 1.29 3.75
N PHE A 189 19.14 1.98 2.73
CA PHE A 189 19.92 2.69 1.71
C PHE A 189 19.65 4.20 1.65
N ARG A 190 18.57 4.67 2.30
CA ARG A 190 18.06 6.05 2.11
C ARG A 190 18.74 7.09 2.99
N GLN A 191 19.32 6.68 4.09
CA GLN A 191 19.90 7.56 5.10
C GLN A 191 21.33 7.13 5.41
N ASP A 192 22.27 8.09 5.34
CA ASP A 192 23.66 7.90 5.73
C ASP A 192 23.91 8.34 7.18
N ASP A 193 22.97 9.07 7.80
CA ASP A 193 23.05 9.47 9.21
C ASP A 193 22.58 8.33 10.12
N GLU A 194 23.51 7.56 10.63
CA GLU A 194 23.27 6.43 11.55
C GLU A 194 22.54 6.85 12.82
N ARG A 195 22.76 8.07 13.31
CA ARG A 195 22.08 8.61 14.51
C ARG A 195 20.59 8.80 14.24
N PHE A 196 20.25 9.38 13.09
CA PHE A 196 18.87 9.58 12.70
C PHE A 196 18.17 8.25 12.42
N ILE A 197 18.82 7.31 11.73
CA ILE A 197 18.31 5.95 11.52
C ILE A 197 18.01 5.27 12.86
N ASN A 198 18.88 5.44 13.86
CA ASN A 198 18.70 4.83 15.17
C ASN A 198 17.48 5.42 15.91
N ILE A 199 17.29 6.74 15.85
CA ILE A 199 16.11 7.42 16.38
C ILE A 199 14.83 6.88 15.73
N LEU A 200 14.79 6.80 14.41
CA LEU A 200 13.63 6.26 13.67
C LEU A 200 13.32 4.81 14.03
N ASN A 201 14.37 3.98 14.19
CA ASN A 201 14.20 2.59 14.60
C ASN A 201 13.66 2.46 16.03
N LYS A 202 14.08 3.32 16.96
CA LYS A 202 13.55 3.33 18.33
C LYS A 202 12.07 3.72 18.35
N ILE A 203 11.66 4.72 17.55
CA ILE A 203 10.24 5.09 17.40
C ILE A 203 9.46 3.91 16.83
N ARG A 204 9.94 3.34 15.72
CA ARG A 204 9.30 2.21 15.05
C ARG A 204 9.08 1.01 15.97
N ASN A 205 10.08 0.68 16.77
CA ASN A 205 10.05 -0.48 17.68
C ASN A 205 9.38 -0.18 19.03
N ASN A 206 8.86 1.03 19.22
CA ASN A 206 8.31 1.51 20.49
C ASN A 206 9.30 1.35 21.67
N THR A 207 10.59 1.64 21.41
CA THR A 207 11.68 1.57 22.38
C THR A 207 12.33 2.94 22.61
N THR A 208 11.54 4.00 22.48
CA THR A 208 12.00 5.38 22.72
C THR A 208 12.37 5.58 24.18
N ASP A 209 13.51 6.22 24.39
CA ASP A 209 14.02 6.63 25.68
C ASP A 209 14.06 8.17 25.81
N THR A 210 14.40 8.66 26.99
CA THR A 210 14.51 10.09 27.28
C THR A 210 15.48 10.81 26.34
N TYR A 211 16.57 10.16 25.97
CA TYR A 211 17.54 10.71 25.03
C TYR A 211 16.94 10.87 23.63
N THR A 212 16.25 9.84 23.14
CA THR A 212 15.59 9.87 21.84
C THR A 212 14.55 11.00 21.76
N LEU A 213 13.75 11.15 22.81
CA LEU A 213 12.75 12.24 22.89
C LEU A 213 13.42 13.62 22.94
N ALA A 214 14.51 13.77 23.69
CA ALA A 214 15.26 15.02 23.75
C ALA A 214 15.85 15.41 22.39
N GLU A 215 16.36 14.44 21.63
CA GLU A 215 16.89 14.69 20.26
C GLU A 215 15.79 15.09 19.27
N LEU A 216 14.62 14.46 19.33
CA LEU A 216 13.47 14.84 18.53
C LEU A 216 12.97 16.24 18.87
N ASN A 217 12.87 16.55 20.18
CA ASN A 217 12.38 17.83 20.66
C ASN A 217 13.29 19.02 20.30
N LYS A 218 14.57 18.78 19.93
CA LYS A 218 15.42 19.84 19.37
C LYS A 218 14.91 20.39 18.03
N ARG A 219 14.02 19.65 17.35
CA ARG A 219 13.37 20.09 16.11
C ARG A 219 12.08 20.84 16.35
N TYR A 220 11.58 20.88 17.60
CA TYR A 220 10.39 21.62 17.95
C TYR A 220 10.71 23.12 18.06
N ILE A 221 10.08 23.92 17.21
CA ILE A 221 10.19 25.37 17.20
C ILE A 221 8.79 25.95 17.45
N PRO A 222 8.52 26.48 18.65
CA PRO A 222 7.22 27.07 18.92
C PRO A 222 6.87 28.20 17.95
N GLY A 223 5.66 28.18 17.40
CA GLY A 223 5.19 29.22 16.49
C GLY A 223 5.87 29.24 15.12
N PHE A 224 6.59 28.18 14.74
CA PHE A 224 7.21 28.08 13.42
C PHE A 224 6.15 28.22 12.30
N LYS A 225 6.37 29.17 11.40
CA LYS A 225 5.56 29.39 10.22
C LYS A 225 6.52 29.46 9.03
N PRO A 226 6.60 28.41 8.19
CA PRO A 226 7.44 28.47 7.00
C PRO A 226 6.87 29.46 5.99
N SER A 227 7.76 30.09 5.20
CA SER A 227 7.35 30.79 4.00
C SER A 227 6.88 29.81 2.93
N PRO A 228 5.95 30.15 2.03
CA PRO A 228 5.57 29.32 0.90
C PRO A 228 6.76 28.86 0.04
N ASP A 229 7.80 29.68 -0.08
CA ASP A 229 9.01 29.38 -0.86
C ASP A 229 10.00 28.46 -0.15
N ASP A 230 9.82 28.19 1.13
CA ASP A 230 10.74 27.33 1.92
C ASP A 230 10.59 25.83 1.60
N GLY A 231 9.59 25.43 0.80
CA GLY A 231 9.36 24.07 0.38
C GLY A 231 8.92 23.10 1.49
N TYR A 232 8.37 23.61 2.60
CA TYR A 232 7.83 22.79 3.67
C TYR A 232 6.45 22.25 3.31
N ILE A 233 6.18 21.02 3.72
CA ILE A 233 4.86 20.39 3.67
C ILE A 233 4.34 20.27 5.11
N GLN A 234 3.11 20.72 5.35
CA GLN A 234 2.46 20.57 6.64
C GLN A 234 1.73 19.22 6.73
N LEU A 235 2.06 18.42 7.75
CA LEU A 235 1.38 17.16 8.05
C LEU A 235 0.37 17.36 9.17
N THR A 236 -0.82 16.81 9.00
CA THR A 236 -1.89 16.83 10.00
C THR A 236 -2.53 15.46 10.14
N THR A 237 -3.13 15.19 11.30
CA THR A 237 -3.82 13.94 11.59
C THR A 237 -5.29 13.94 11.18
N HIS A 238 -5.85 15.10 10.77
CA HIS A 238 -7.27 15.25 10.46
C HIS A 238 -7.47 15.84 9.07
N ASN A 239 -8.29 15.16 8.26
CA ASN A 239 -8.60 15.59 6.89
C ASN A 239 -9.25 16.99 6.83
N ALA A 240 -10.13 17.33 7.77
CA ALA A 240 -10.75 18.65 7.82
C ALA A 240 -9.73 19.78 7.98
N LEU A 241 -8.69 19.57 8.81
CA LEU A 241 -7.61 20.54 8.97
C LEU A 241 -6.74 20.62 7.70
N ALA A 242 -6.42 19.47 7.09
CA ALA A 242 -5.69 19.44 5.81
C ALA A 242 -6.44 20.21 4.72
N GLN A 243 -7.75 19.98 4.62
CA GLN A 243 -8.60 20.67 3.65
C GLN A 243 -8.62 22.18 3.90
N SER A 244 -8.81 22.62 5.15
CA SER A 244 -8.82 24.03 5.49
C SER A 244 -7.50 24.73 5.14
N ILE A 245 -6.36 24.07 5.40
CA ILE A 245 -5.04 24.59 5.04
C ILE A 245 -4.92 24.69 3.51
N ASN A 246 -5.27 23.63 2.78
CA ASN A 246 -5.18 23.61 1.32
C ASN A 246 -6.09 24.66 0.67
N GLU A 247 -7.30 24.87 1.16
CA GLU A 247 -8.23 25.89 0.66
C GLU A 247 -7.68 27.30 0.92
N HIS A 248 -7.07 27.52 2.10
CA HIS A 248 -6.44 28.79 2.41
C HIS A 248 -5.29 29.10 1.46
N GLU A 249 -4.36 28.15 1.28
CA GLU A 249 -3.21 28.31 0.35
C GLU A 249 -3.68 28.47 -1.10
N LEU A 250 -4.68 27.68 -1.52
CA LEU A 250 -5.24 27.79 -2.86
C LEU A 250 -5.87 29.16 -3.13
N SER A 251 -6.56 29.73 -2.13
CA SER A 251 -7.18 31.06 -2.25
C SER A 251 -6.16 32.21 -2.29
N ALA A 252 -4.94 31.95 -1.83
CA ALA A 252 -3.84 32.90 -1.87
C ALA A 252 -3.04 32.88 -3.20
N LEU A 253 -3.30 31.89 -4.06
CA LEU A 253 -2.71 31.86 -5.40
C LEU A 253 -3.42 32.87 -6.30
N ASP A 254 -2.65 33.79 -6.90
CA ASP A 254 -3.18 34.65 -7.95
C ASP A 254 -3.56 33.78 -9.16
N SER A 255 -4.87 33.64 -9.39
CA SER A 255 -5.36 33.00 -10.62
C SER A 255 -5.31 34.03 -11.76
N GLU A 256 -4.48 33.81 -12.75
CA GLU A 256 -4.71 34.39 -14.07
C GLU A 256 -5.94 33.74 -14.74
#